data_a775f103972d50a0e54a768286f231f8
#
_entry.id   a775f103972d50a0e54a768286f231f8
#
_cell.length_a   1.000
_cell.length_b   1.000
_cell.length_c   1.000
_cell.angle_alpha   90.00
_cell.angle_beta   90.00
_cell.angle_gamma   90.00
#
_symmetry.space_group_name_H-M   'P 1'
#
loop_
_entity.id
_entity.type
_entity.pdbx_description
1 polymer ?
#
loop_
_entity_poly.entity_id
_entity_poly.type
_entity_poly.pdbx_seq_one_letter_code
_entity_poly.pdbx_strand_id
1 'polypeptide(L)'
;KAIEAFDPEQHDGIVFDGDEWNSPEYIVMDPDQVRNAAAGQEYFQSARGYITTNANRDFMAITLTGNANLSTFIHESGHAFLFQLLKDAAREDAPQQMKDDAAIVKAWWSENAESIAKEAGVTVDDVNAWLADEFNGTPSDAQAINTAVNEQFARGFEAYVREGKAPSAELRPAFARFKA
;
A
#
# COMPACT_ATOMS: atom_id res chain seq x y z
N LYS A 1 -3.08 -25.70 29.48
CA LYS A 1 -1.67 -25.28 29.48
C LYS A 1 -1.64 -23.90 30.14
N ALA A 2 -0.78 -23.70 31.16
CA ALA A 2 -0.60 -22.40 31.79
C ALA A 2 0.02 -21.47 30.72
N ILE A 3 -0.62 -20.34 30.48
CA ILE A 3 -0.01 -19.23 29.74
C ILE A 3 1.04 -18.68 30.70
N GLU A 4 2.32 -18.84 30.39
CA GLU A 4 3.37 -18.08 31.06
C GLU A 4 3.07 -16.60 30.86
N ALA A 5 3.19 -15.83 31.96
CA ALA A 5 2.90 -14.40 31.90
C ALA A 5 3.88 -13.75 30.91
N PHE A 6 3.34 -13.04 29.92
CA PHE A 6 4.13 -12.28 28.98
C PHE A 6 4.89 -11.17 29.71
N ASP A 7 6.21 -11.16 29.58
CA ASP A 7 7.10 -10.14 30.10
C ASP A 7 7.73 -9.38 28.92
N PRO A 8 7.34 -8.12 28.67
CA PRO A 8 7.84 -7.36 27.53
C PRO A 8 9.35 -7.05 27.59
N GLU A 9 10.01 -7.24 28.74
CA GLU A 9 11.47 -7.08 28.85
C GLU A 9 12.23 -8.35 28.43
N GLN A 10 11.55 -9.49 28.38
CA GLN A 10 12.14 -10.79 28.07
C GLN A 10 11.58 -11.43 26.78
N HIS A 11 10.42 -10.96 26.30
CA HIS A 11 9.72 -11.51 25.17
C HIS A 11 9.45 -10.42 24.14
N ASP A 12 9.78 -10.67 22.90
CA ASP A 12 9.60 -9.78 21.77
C ASP A 12 8.32 -10.07 20.95
N GLY A 13 7.58 -11.12 21.33
CA GLY A 13 6.33 -11.50 20.69
C GLY A 13 5.64 -12.69 21.34
N ILE A 14 4.46 -13.01 20.86
CA ILE A 14 3.67 -14.16 21.27
C ILE A 14 3.40 -15.02 20.03
N VAL A 15 3.59 -16.32 20.16
CA VAL A 15 3.27 -17.30 19.13
C VAL A 15 2.10 -18.15 19.63
N PHE A 16 1.04 -18.21 18.85
CA PHE A 16 -0.03 -19.18 19.02
C PHE A 16 0.24 -20.35 18.07
N ASP A 17 0.47 -21.54 18.61
CA ASP A 17 0.59 -22.74 17.80
C ASP A 17 -0.72 -22.99 17.05
N GLY A 18 -0.66 -23.04 15.73
CA GLY A 18 -1.77 -23.46 14.91
C GLY A 18 -2.13 -24.92 15.16
N ASP A 19 -3.33 -25.29 14.82
CA ASP A 19 -3.76 -26.71 14.75
C ASP A 19 -3.58 -27.26 13.32
N GLU A 20 -4.06 -28.49 13.07
CA GLU A 20 -4.00 -29.16 11.74
C GLU A 20 -4.60 -28.32 10.60
N TRP A 21 -5.38 -27.27 10.90
CA TRP A 21 -6.16 -26.45 9.96
C TRP A 21 -5.76 -25.00 9.91
N ASN A 22 -5.00 -24.52 10.91
CA ASN A 22 -4.56 -23.13 11.05
C ASN A 22 -3.03 -23.02 11.11
N SER A 23 -2.49 -22.09 10.35
CA SER A 23 -1.09 -21.69 10.48
C SER A 23 -0.83 -21.05 11.84
N PRO A 24 0.39 -21.14 12.40
CA PRO A 24 0.73 -20.43 13.62
C PRO A 24 0.53 -18.91 13.46
N GLU A 25 -0.06 -18.30 14.47
CA GLU A 25 -0.24 -16.86 14.54
C GLU A 25 0.86 -16.25 15.40
N TYR A 26 1.42 -15.13 14.90
CA TYR A 26 2.49 -14.39 15.56
C TYR A 26 1.99 -13.00 15.93
N ILE A 27 2.03 -12.65 17.21
CA ILE A 27 1.86 -11.28 17.68
C ILE A 27 3.24 -10.73 17.99
N VAL A 28 3.68 -9.74 17.23
CA VAL A 28 4.98 -9.09 17.37
C VAL A 28 4.76 -7.75 18.06
N MET A 29 5.55 -7.47 19.09
CA MET A 29 5.42 -6.25 19.90
C MET A 29 6.22 -5.09 19.35
N ASP A 30 7.29 -5.39 18.59
CA ASP A 30 8.09 -4.39 17.90
C ASP A 30 7.80 -4.47 16.39
N PRO A 31 7.23 -3.41 15.79
CA PRO A 31 6.97 -3.35 14.36
C PRO A 31 8.21 -3.60 13.48
N ASP A 32 9.42 -3.28 13.98
CA ASP A 32 10.67 -3.47 13.25
C ASP A 32 11.06 -4.95 13.10
N GLN A 33 10.41 -5.85 13.85
CA GLN A 33 10.60 -7.30 13.74
C GLN A 33 9.79 -7.93 12.62
N VAL A 34 8.76 -7.24 12.10
CA VAL A 34 7.94 -7.74 11.00
C VAL A 34 8.66 -7.51 9.68
N ARG A 35 9.45 -8.51 9.26
CA ARG A 35 10.09 -8.52 7.94
C ARG A 35 9.41 -9.55 7.05
N ASN A 36 9.10 -9.15 5.82
CA ASN A 36 8.56 -10.10 4.86
C ASN A 36 9.63 -11.14 4.50
N ALA A 37 9.39 -12.41 4.83
CA ALA A 37 10.28 -13.53 4.49
C ALA A 37 10.25 -13.91 2.99
N ALA A 38 9.24 -13.48 2.25
CA ALA A 38 9.17 -13.60 0.79
C ALA A 38 9.80 -12.35 0.17
N ALA A 39 11.04 -12.51 -0.29
CA ALA A 39 11.86 -11.46 -0.88
C ALA A 39 11.05 -10.39 -1.65
N GLY A 40 11.12 -9.14 -1.21
CA GLY A 40 10.94 -7.96 -2.04
C GLY A 40 9.60 -7.24 -1.96
N GLN A 41 8.73 -7.51 -1.01
CA GLN A 41 7.53 -6.67 -0.83
C GLN A 41 7.58 -5.95 0.52
N GLU A 42 8.36 -4.89 0.57
CA GLU A 42 8.18 -3.85 1.58
C GLU A 42 6.91 -3.09 1.23
N TYR A 43 5.82 -3.38 1.94
CA TYR A 43 4.61 -2.58 1.84
C TYR A 43 4.75 -1.38 2.76
N PHE A 44 4.91 -0.20 2.16
CA PHE A 44 4.69 1.14 2.70
C PHE A 44 4.73 1.25 4.23
N GLN A 45 5.93 1.20 4.81
CA GLN A 45 6.15 1.48 6.22
C GLN A 45 6.36 2.98 6.41
N SER A 46 5.36 3.66 6.97
CA SER A 46 5.64 4.88 7.70
C SER A 46 5.94 4.52 9.17
N ALA A 47 6.76 5.33 9.87
CA ALA A 47 7.02 5.16 11.30
C ALA A 47 5.73 5.26 12.18
N ARG A 48 4.56 5.44 11.58
CA ARG A 48 3.26 5.69 12.24
C ARG A 48 2.18 4.69 11.86
N GLY A 49 2.35 3.98 10.72
CA GLY A 49 1.38 3.00 10.25
C GLY A 49 1.94 2.18 9.08
N TYR A 50 1.29 1.08 8.77
CA TYR A 50 1.62 0.25 7.61
C TYR A 50 0.43 -0.61 7.20
N ILE A 51 0.48 -1.09 5.96
CA ILE A 51 -0.50 -2.03 5.40
C ILE A 51 0.14 -3.40 5.26
N THR A 52 -0.59 -4.43 5.66
CA THR A 52 -0.24 -5.82 5.39
C THR A 52 -1.29 -6.47 4.52
N THR A 53 -0.84 -7.38 3.63
CA THR A 53 -1.73 -8.22 2.82
C THR A 53 -1.25 -9.66 2.92
N ASN A 54 -2.16 -10.63 2.78
CA ASN A 54 -1.75 -12.02 2.61
C ASN A 54 -1.26 -12.30 1.17
N ALA A 55 -0.66 -13.49 0.97
CA ALA A 55 -0.10 -13.89 -0.32
C ALA A 55 -1.12 -13.88 -1.47
N ASN A 56 -2.38 -14.19 -1.19
CA ASN A 56 -3.46 -14.20 -2.17
C ASN A 56 -4.09 -12.80 -2.38
N ARG A 57 -3.67 -11.81 -1.59
CA ARG A 57 -4.20 -10.44 -1.62
C ARG A 57 -5.72 -10.34 -1.42
N ASP A 58 -6.33 -11.30 -0.71
CA ASP A 58 -7.76 -11.31 -0.33
C ASP A 58 -8.02 -10.79 1.09
N PHE A 59 -6.94 -10.53 1.82
CA PHE A 59 -6.95 -9.88 3.12
C PHE A 59 -6.03 -8.66 3.11
N MET A 60 -6.47 -7.59 3.75
CA MET A 60 -5.69 -6.37 3.97
C MET A 60 -5.96 -5.84 5.38
N ALA A 61 -4.90 -5.46 6.08
CA ALA A 61 -5.00 -4.80 7.38
C ALA A 61 -4.18 -3.51 7.40
N ILE A 62 -4.74 -2.46 7.98
CA ILE A 62 -4.02 -1.23 8.29
C ILE A 62 -3.65 -1.31 9.76
N THR A 63 -2.35 -1.29 10.06
CA THR A 63 -1.84 -1.23 11.42
C THR A 63 -1.39 0.19 11.72
N LEU A 64 -1.87 0.74 12.84
CA LEU A 64 -1.49 2.06 13.32
C LEU A 64 -0.63 1.91 14.57
N THR A 65 0.53 2.52 14.59
CA THR A 65 1.44 2.52 15.75
C THR A 65 0.99 3.54 16.81
N GLY A 66 1.61 3.51 17.98
CA GLY A 66 1.30 4.45 19.06
C GLY A 66 1.50 5.94 18.72
N ASN A 67 2.25 6.24 17.66
CA ASN A 67 2.49 7.59 17.16
C ASN A 67 1.57 7.98 15.99
N ALA A 68 0.65 7.11 15.60
CA ALA A 68 -0.31 7.37 14.54
C ALA A 68 -1.30 8.47 14.91
N ASN A 69 -1.77 9.17 13.91
CA ASN A 69 -2.83 10.16 14.03
C ASN A 69 -3.82 10.00 12.87
N LEU A 70 -4.85 10.86 12.81
CA LEU A 70 -5.84 10.82 11.74
C LEU A 70 -5.21 10.94 10.34
N SER A 71 -4.16 11.76 10.20
CA SER A 71 -3.40 11.90 8.94
C SER A 71 -2.79 10.57 8.51
N THR A 72 -2.15 9.86 9.46
CA THR A 72 -1.61 8.51 9.21
C THR A 72 -2.70 7.55 8.72
N PHE A 73 -3.84 7.51 9.40
CA PHE A 73 -4.95 6.65 8.99
C PHE A 73 -5.45 6.96 7.58
N ILE A 74 -5.61 8.25 7.25
CA ILE A 74 -6.05 8.68 5.90
C ILE A 74 -5.00 8.30 4.85
N HIS A 75 -3.71 8.47 5.15
CA HIS A 75 -2.61 8.11 4.28
C HIS A 75 -2.60 6.61 3.97
N GLU A 76 -2.61 5.77 5.00
CA GLU A 76 -2.66 4.30 4.84
C GLU A 76 -3.93 3.84 4.11
N SER A 77 -5.05 4.54 4.34
CA SER A 77 -6.29 4.29 3.59
C SER A 77 -6.12 4.60 2.10
N GLY A 78 -5.33 5.61 1.74
CA GLY A 78 -4.99 5.92 0.35
C GLY A 78 -4.28 4.75 -0.35
N HIS A 79 -3.29 4.14 0.29
CA HIS A 79 -2.64 2.94 -0.20
C HIS A 79 -3.61 1.78 -0.36
N ALA A 80 -4.47 1.56 0.65
CA ALA A 80 -5.46 0.49 0.63
C ALA A 80 -6.44 0.64 -0.54
N PHE A 81 -6.93 1.86 -0.78
CA PHE A 81 -7.85 2.14 -1.87
C PHE A 81 -7.21 1.97 -3.25
N LEU A 82 -5.98 2.45 -3.42
CA LEU A 82 -5.25 2.25 -4.66
C LEU A 82 -5.06 0.77 -4.97
N PHE A 83 -4.59 0.02 -3.98
CA PHE A 83 -4.40 -1.41 -4.12
C PHE A 83 -5.70 -2.13 -4.51
N GLN A 84 -6.81 -1.83 -3.81
CA GLN A 84 -8.09 -2.46 -4.09
C GLN A 84 -8.64 -2.05 -5.47
N LEU A 85 -8.53 -0.76 -5.83
CA LEU A 85 -8.94 -0.28 -7.15
C LEU A 85 -8.23 -1.03 -8.27
N LEU A 86 -6.90 -1.11 -8.23
CA LEU A 86 -6.12 -1.77 -9.29
C LEU A 86 -6.41 -3.26 -9.37
N LYS A 87 -6.53 -3.91 -8.21
CA LYS A 87 -6.87 -5.34 -8.12
C LYS A 87 -8.24 -5.63 -8.72
N ASP A 88 -9.25 -4.86 -8.31
CA ASP A 88 -10.63 -5.11 -8.76
C ASP A 88 -10.84 -4.69 -10.22
N ALA A 89 -10.22 -3.59 -10.67
CA ALA A 89 -10.29 -3.14 -12.06
C ALA A 89 -9.65 -4.13 -13.04
N ALA A 90 -8.70 -4.94 -12.59
CA ALA A 90 -8.05 -5.97 -13.41
C ALA A 90 -8.95 -7.20 -13.67
N ARG A 91 -10.06 -7.34 -12.96
CA ARG A 91 -11.00 -8.46 -13.17
C ARG A 91 -11.75 -8.26 -14.49
N GLU A 92 -12.02 -9.36 -15.18
CA GLU A 92 -12.79 -9.35 -16.43
C GLU A 92 -14.20 -8.78 -16.24
N ASP A 93 -14.84 -9.15 -15.13
CA ASP A 93 -16.21 -8.74 -14.73
C ASP A 93 -16.27 -7.41 -13.97
N ALA A 94 -15.16 -6.68 -13.87
CA ALA A 94 -15.14 -5.41 -13.15
C ALA A 94 -16.09 -4.38 -13.75
N PRO A 95 -16.81 -3.61 -12.90
CA PRO A 95 -17.64 -2.50 -13.37
C PRO A 95 -16.85 -1.49 -14.23
N GLN A 96 -17.45 -0.98 -15.30
CA GLN A 96 -16.78 -0.02 -16.21
C GLN A 96 -16.23 1.19 -15.44
N GLN A 97 -16.98 1.73 -14.48
CA GLN A 97 -16.55 2.86 -13.67
C GLN A 97 -15.22 2.60 -12.93
N MET A 98 -15.03 1.37 -12.45
CA MET A 98 -13.81 0.99 -11.74
C MET A 98 -12.62 0.88 -12.71
N LYS A 99 -12.86 0.36 -13.91
CA LYS A 99 -11.86 0.34 -14.99
C LYS A 99 -11.47 1.77 -15.41
N ASP A 100 -12.46 2.65 -15.52
CA ASP A 100 -12.23 4.07 -15.86
C ASP A 100 -11.42 4.78 -14.77
N ASP A 101 -11.71 4.53 -13.49
CA ASP A 101 -10.97 5.11 -12.39
C ASP A 101 -9.51 4.62 -12.35
N ALA A 102 -9.27 3.34 -12.59
CA ALA A 102 -7.92 2.81 -12.70
C ALA A 102 -7.16 3.41 -13.91
N ALA A 103 -7.84 3.60 -15.03
CA ALA A 103 -7.26 4.26 -16.21
C ALA A 103 -6.88 5.72 -15.93
N ILE A 104 -7.71 6.46 -15.18
CA ILE A 104 -7.41 7.83 -14.75
C ILE A 104 -6.15 7.86 -13.87
N VAL A 105 -6.03 6.94 -12.93
CA VAL A 105 -4.82 6.84 -12.07
C VAL A 105 -3.58 6.57 -12.92
N LYS A 106 -3.64 5.63 -13.84
CA LYS A 106 -2.52 5.30 -14.74
C LYS A 106 -2.12 6.48 -15.64
N ALA A 107 -3.11 7.20 -16.18
CA ALA A 107 -2.86 8.40 -16.96
C ALA A 107 -2.18 9.50 -16.12
N TRP A 108 -2.64 9.70 -14.89
CA TRP A 108 -2.02 10.66 -13.99
C TRP A 108 -0.56 10.27 -13.65
N TRP A 109 -0.23 8.98 -13.49
CA TRP A 109 1.16 8.56 -13.33
C TRP A 109 2.01 8.88 -14.56
N SER A 110 1.49 8.64 -15.76
CA SER A 110 2.20 9.00 -17.01
C SER A 110 2.49 10.49 -17.11
N GLU A 111 1.53 11.33 -16.73
CA GLU A 111 1.69 12.79 -16.71
C GLU A 111 2.68 13.27 -15.63
N ASN A 112 2.89 12.48 -14.59
CA ASN A 112 3.80 12.79 -13.47
C ASN A 112 5.08 11.95 -13.49
N ALA A 113 5.44 11.34 -14.61
CA ALA A 113 6.57 10.42 -14.74
C ALA A 113 7.91 11.06 -14.27
N GLU A 114 8.13 12.35 -14.49
CA GLU A 114 9.32 13.06 -14.01
C GLU A 114 9.39 13.12 -12.47
N SER A 115 8.26 13.38 -11.83
CA SER A 115 8.17 13.42 -10.36
C SER A 115 8.37 12.03 -9.75
N ILE A 116 7.78 11.01 -10.37
CA ILE A 116 7.91 9.61 -9.97
C ILE A 116 9.36 9.16 -10.12
N ALA A 117 9.99 9.43 -11.27
CA ALA A 117 11.38 9.08 -11.54
C ALA A 117 12.34 9.70 -10.50
N LYS A 118 12.14 10.98 -10.19
CA LYS A 118 12.93 11.68 -9.17
C LYS A 118 12.78 11.06 -7.79
N GLU A 119 11.57 10.71 -7.39
CA GLU A 119 11.30 10.11 -6.08
C GLU A 119 11.85 8.68 -6.00
N ALA A 120 11.68 7.89 -7.07
CA ALA A 120 12.18 6.53 -7.16
C ALA A 120 13.71 6.43 -7.37
N GLY A 121 14.37 7.53 -7.76
CA GLY A 121 15.80 7.54 -8.08
C GLY A 121 16.16 6.83 -9.38
N VAL A 122 15.22 6.82 -10.35
CA VAL A 122 15.34 6.18 -11.67
C VAL A 122 15.19 7.20 -12.80
N THR A 123 15.26 6.77 -14.06
CA THR A 123 14.99 7.65 -15.21
C THR A 123 13.50 7.71 -15.54
N VAL A 124 13.10 8.74 -16.30
CA VAL A 124 11.72 8.85 -16.83
C VAL A 124 11.42 7.71 -17.80
N ASP A 125 12.43 7.25 -18.56
CA ASP A 125 12.28 6.12 -19.48
C ASP A 125 11.99 4.81 -18.72
N ASP A 126 12.60 4.62 -17.54
CA ASP A 126 12.32 3.46 -16.68
C ASP A 126 10.86 3.49 -16.17
N VAL A 127 10.36 4.66 -15.77
CA VAL A 127 8.95 4.85 -15.36
C VAL A 127 8.02 4.55 -16.52
N ASN A 128 8.29 5.09 -17.72
CA ASN A 128 7.48 4.86 -18.90
C ASN A 128 7.47 3.39 -19.32
N ALA A 129 8.62 2.72 -19.26
CA ALA A 129 8.75 1.29 -19.55
C ALA A 129 7.95 0.45 -18.53
N TRP A 130 8.02 0.79 -17.23
CA TRP A 130 7.26 0.13 -16.18
C TRP A 130 5.74 0.29 -16.37
N LEU A 131 5.28 1.49 -16.75
CA LEU A 131 3.87 1.75 -17.06
C LEU A 131 3.40 0.98 -18.31
N ALA A 132 4.24 0.86 -19.34
CA ALA A 132 3.93 0.17 -20.60
C ALA A 132 3.90 -1.35 -20.47
N ASP A 133 4.73 -1.91 -19.58
CA ASP A 133 4.85 -3.37 -19.33
C ASP A 133 3.96 -3.84 -18.16
N GLU A 134 2.81 -3.21 -17.99
CA GLU A 134 1.84 -3.57 -16.94
C GLU A 134 2.48 -3.76 -15.55
N PHE A 135 3.44 -2.85 -15.24
CA PHE A 135 4.14 -2.83 -13.94
C PHE A 135 5.23 -3.91 -13.75
N ASN A 136 5.68 -4.55 -14.82
CA ASN A 136 6.91 -5.32 -14.85
C ASN A 136 8.09 -4.39 -15.14
N GLY A 137 9.25 -4.69 -14.71
CA GLY A 137 10.50 -3.96 -14.91
C GLY A 137 11.63 -4.77 -14.34
N THR A 138 12.82 -4.22 -14.26
CA THR A 138 13.83 -4.87 -13.42
C THR A 138 13.34 -4.88 -11.97
N PRO A 139 13.56 -5.96 -11.20
CA PRO A 139 13.01 -6.08 -9.86
C PRO A 139 13.30 -4.89 -8.93
N SER A 140 14.50 -4.29 -9.01
CA SER A 140 14.87 -3.12 -8.20
C SER A 140 14.12 -1.85 -8.61
N ASP A 141 14.08 -1.57 -9.91
CA ASP A 141 13.47 -0.34 -10.43
C ASP A 141 11.94 -0.41 -10.32
N ALA A 142 11.35 -1.58 -10.59
CA ALA A 142 9.94 -1.82 -10.42
C ALA A 142 9.49 -1.58 -8.97
N GLN A 143 10.26 -2.01 -7.98
CA GLN A 143 9.93 -1.78 -6.57
C GLN A 143 10.02 -0.30 -6.21
N ALA A 144 11.08 0.40 -6.62
CA ALA A 144 11.26 1.82 -6.34
C ALA A 144 10.15 2.66 -6.99
N ILE A 145 9.81 2.37 -8.26
CA ILE A 145 8.72 3.04 -8.97
C ILE A 145 7.38 2.74 -8.30
N ASN A 146 7.11 1.48 -7.98
CA ASN A 146 5.87 1.08 -7.30
C ASN A 146 5.72 1.81 -5.96
N THR A 147 6.78 1.93 -5.17
CA THR A 147 6.77 2.71 -3.93
C THR A 147 6.45 4.16 -4.20
N ALA A 148 7.12 4.82 -5.14
CA ALA A 148 6.92 6.23 -5.47
C ALA A 148 5.48 6.54 -5.93
N VAL A 149 4.90 5.72 -6.81
CA VAL A 149 3.52 5.93 -7.30
C VAL A 149 2.49 5.77 -6.20
N ASN A 150 2.68 4.79 -5.33
CA ASN A 150 1.80 4.54 -4.19
C ASN A 150 1.87 5.69 -3.18
N GLU A 151 3.08 6.14 -2.85
CA GLU A 151 3.30 7.26 -1.93
C GLU A 151 2.69 8.57 -2.47
N GLN A 152 2.88 8.87 -3.76
CA GLN A 152 2.29 10.05 -4.37
C GLN A 152 0.77 10.00 -4.38
N PHE A 153 0.18 8.83 -4.65
CA PHE A 153 -1.26 8.65 -4.58
C PHE A 153 -1.78 8.84 -3.15
N ALA A 154 -1.17 8.20 -2.16
CA ALA A 154 -1.59 8.29 -0.76
C ALA A 154 -1.51 9.72 -0.23
N ARG A 155 -0.41 10.45 -0.51
CA ARG A 155 -0.27 11.88 -0.18
C ARG A 155 -1.32 12.74 -0.88
N GLY A 156 -1.61 12.45 -2.15
CA GLY A 156 -2.66 13.15 -2.90
C GLY A 156 -4.05 12.91 -2.32
N PHE A 157 -4.35 11.67 -1.95
CA PHE A 157 -5.61 11.32 -1.30
C PHE A 157 -5.73 11.97 0.08
N GLU A 158 -4.67 11.96 0.89
CA GLU A 158 -4.63 12.63 2.17
C GLU A 158 -4.92 14.14 2.03
N ALA A 159 -4.26 14.82 1.11
CA ALA A 159 -4.50 16.25 0.82
C ALA A 159 -5.94 16.49 0.37
N TYR A 160 -6.50 15.59 -0.43
CA TYR A 160 -7.89 15.70 -0.86
C TYR A 160 -8.88 15.55 0.30
N VAL A 161 -8.69 14.58 1.17
CA VAL A 161 -9.60 14.36 2.32
C VAL A 161 -9.53 15.52 3.30
N ARG A 162 -8.32 16.04 3.58
CA ARG A 162 -8.09 17.09 4.58
C ARG A 162 -8.41 18.49 4.08
N GLU A 163 -8.09 18.78 2.80
CA GLU A 163 -8.10 20.14 2.26
C GLU A 163 -9.00 20.30 1.04
N GLY A 164 -9.55 19.22 0.51
CA GLY A 164 -10.33 19.22 -0.72
C GLY A 164 -9.49 19.38 -1.99
N LYS A 165 -8.16 19.25 -1.89
CA LYS A 165 -7.21 19.46 -2.99
C LYS A 165 -6.78 18.15 -3.59
N ALA A 166 -7.36 17.73 -4.71
CA ALA A 166 -6.86 16.60 -5.49
C ALA A 166 -5.61 17.03 -6.30
N PRO A 167 -4.66 16.10 -6.55
CA PRO A 167 -3.46 16.37 -7.36
C PRO A 167 -3.78 16.79 -8.79
N SER A 168 -4.87 16.29 -9.34
CA SER A 168 -5.41 16.73 -10.63
C SER A 168 -6.95 16.81 -10.61
N ALA A 169 -7.54 17.47 -11.58
CA ALA A 169 -8.99 17.56 -11.73
C ALA A 169 -9.61 16.19 -12.03
N GLU A 170 -8.89 15.37 -12.79
CA GLU A 170 -9.30 14.03 -13.25
C GLU A 170 -9.33 13.02 -12.11
N LEU A 171 -8.41 13.11 -11.14
CA LEU A 171 -8.38 12.23 -9.95
C LEU A 171 -9.50 12.56 -8.94
N ARG A 172 -10.02 13.78 -8.98
CA ARG A 172 -11.00 14.23 -7.99
C ARG A 172 -12.25 13.34 -7.91
N PRO A 173 -12.89 12.90 -9.03
CA PRO A 173 -14.01 11.98 -8.98
C PRO A 173 -13.67 10.62 -8.36
N ALA A 174 -12.50 10.06 -8.67
CA ALA A 174 -12.03 8.80 -8.08
C ALA A 174 -11.87 8.95 -6.55
N PHE A 175 -11.19 9.99 -6.10
CA PHE A 175 -11.03 10.29 -4.68
C PHE A 175 -12.35 10.55 -3.96
N ALA A 176 -13.33 11.19 -4.63
CA ALA A 176 -14.65 11.42 -4.05
C ALA A 176 -15.40 10.13 -3.77
N ARG A 177 -15.24 9.10 -4.62
CA ARG A 177 -15.85 7.77 -4.40
C ARG A 177 -15.23 7.03 -3.21
N PHE A 178 -13.95 7.17 -2.98
CA PHE A 178 -13.28 6.57 -1.81
C PHE A 178 -13.63 7.28 -0.50
N LYS A 179 -14.06 8.54 -0.56
CA LYS A 179 -14.46 9.30 0.62
C LYS A 179 -15.91 9.03 1.05
N ALA A 180 -16.75 8.52 0.16
CA ALA A 180 -18.18 8.28 0.39
C ALA A 180 -18.41 7.05 1.28
#